data_80b28fe592f420f583b60c1a95425f4d
#
_entry.id   80b28fe592f420f583b60c1a95425f4d
#
_cell.length_a   1.000
_cell.length_b   1.000
_cell.length_c   1.000
_cell.angle_alpha   90.00
_cell.angle_beta   90.00
_cell.angle_gamma   90.00
#
_symmetry.space_group_name_H-M   'P 1'
#
loop_
_entity.id
_entity.type
_entity.pdbx_description
1 polymer ?
#
loop_
_entity_poly.entity_id
_entity_poly.type
_entity_poly.pdbx_seq_one_letter_code
_entity_poly.pdbx_strand_id
1 'polypeptide(L)'
;MEVFKDSDVLISTLGLDSHVWGKVPIYMTSGGFDPLHIGHARCILETTEMADADGGYVIVVVNGDGFLKRKKGGAFMPEEERAEIIAGLRGVDAVLIWDDGTQNV
;
A
#
# COMPACT_ATOMS: atom_id res chain seq x y z
N MET A 1 3.05 0.15 -12.82
CA MET A 1 2.83 0.01 -11.37
C MET A 1 2.22 -1.33 -11.05
N GLU A 2 2.80 -2.06 -10.14
CA GLU A 2 2.34 -3.39 -9.82
C GLU A 2 1.56 -3.42 -8.51
N VAL A 3 0.51 -4.26 -8.48
CA VAL A 3 -0.28 -4.52 -7.29
C VAL A 3 -0.01 -5.95 -6.85
N PHE A 4 0.33 -6.11 -5.57
CA PHE A 4 0.67 -7.41 -5.00
C PHE A 4 -0.38 -7.83 -3.99
N LYS A 5 -0.61 -9.13 -3.89
CA LYS A 5 -1.50 -9.70 -2.86
C LYS A 5 -0.73 -10.54 -1.85
N ASP A 6 0.56 -10.72 -2.07
CA ASP A 6 1.39 -11.57 -1.23
C ASP A 6 2.67 -10.81 -0.92
N SER A 7 2.95 -10.62 0.37
CA SER A 7 4.11 -9.85 0.80
C SER A 7 5.42 -10.52 0.40
N ASP A 8 5.47 -11.86 0.37
CA ASP A 8 6.68 -12.55 -0.04
C ASP A 8 6.95 -12.34 -1.52
N VAL A 9 5.89 -12.31 -2.34
CA VAL A 9 6.04 -12.05 -3.77
C VAL A 9 6.50 -10.60 -3.98
N LEU A 10 5.95 -9.66 -3.22
CA LEU A 10 6.36 -8.26 -3.28
C LEU A 10 7.85 -8.14 -2.94
N ILE A 11 8.26 -8.70 -1.83
CA ILE A 11 9.64 -8.64 -1.36
C ILE A 11 10.58 -9.22 -2.40
N SER A 12 10.23 -10.39 -2.93
CA SER A 12 11.04 -11.10 -3.91
C SER A 12 11.14 -10.35 -5.24
N THR A 13 9.99 -9.86 -5.72
CA THR A 13 9.92 -9.16 -7.01
C THR A 13 10.72 -7.86 -6.99
N LEU A 14 10.63 -7.12 -5.88
CA LEU A 14 11.33 -5.84 -5.76
C LEU A 14 12.75 -5.99 -5.26
N GLY A 15 13.16 -7.19 -4.88
CA GLY A 15 14.51 -7.43 -4.37
C GLY A 15 14.75 -6.81 -3.00
N LEU A 16 13.71 -6.65 -2.19
CA LEU A 16 13.82 -6.02 -0.88
C LEU A 16 14.64 -6.83 0.10
N ASP A 17 14.88 -8.12 -0.20
CA ASP A 17 15.71 -8.99 0.60
C ASP A 17 17.19 -8.93 0.19
N SER A 18 17.54 -8.09 -0.79
CA SER A 18 18.92 -7.95 -1.25
C SER A 18 19.67 -6.90 -0.42
N HIS A 19 20.99 -6.94 -0.49
CA HIS A 19 21.83 -5.96 0.20
C HIS A 19 21.62 -4.54 -0.31
N VAL A 20 21.20 -4.40 -1.56
CA VAL A 20 20.97 -3.08 -2.16
C VAL A 20 19.83 -2.37 -1.44
N TRP A 21 18.76 -3.10 -1.18
CA TRP A 21 17.59 -2.51 -0.53
C TRP A 21 17.82 -2.17 0.94
N GLY A 22 18.77 -2.82 1.57
CA GLY A 22 19.11 -2.49 2.95
C GLY A 22 19.61 -1.06 3.13
N LYS A 23 19.94 -0.38 2.03
CA LYS A 23 20.45 0.99 2.05
C LYS A 23 19.44 2.01 1.54
N VAL A 24 18.27 1.58 1.12
CA VAL A 24 17.24 2.46 0.58
C VAL A 24 16.11 2.57 1.59
N PRO A 25 15.75 3.78 2.03
CA PRO A 25 14.63 3.94 2.96
C PRO A 25 13.33 3.47 2.32
N ILE A 26 12.53 2.74 3.07
CA ILE A 26 11.22 2.32 2.60
C ILE A 26 10.18 3.06 3.41
N TYR A 27 9.33 3.80 2.72
CA TYR A 27 8.23 4.54 3.32
C TYR A 27 6.94 3.77 3.06
N MET A 28 6.19 3.51 4.10
CA MET A 28 4.99 2.70 3.99
C MET A 28 3.83 3.40 4.68
N THR A 29 2.68 3.38 4.04
CA THR A 29 1.44 3.83 4.66
C THR A 29 0.37 2.82 4.33
N SER A 30 -0.71 2.82 5.12
CA SER A 30 -1.76 1.82 4.95
C SER A 30 -3.12 2.45 5.20
N GLY A 31 -4.16 1.81 4.67
CA GLY A 31 -5.53 2.23 4.91
C GLY A 31 -6.51 1.41 4.10
N GLY A 32 -7.79 1.66 4.35
CA GLY A 32 -8.86 1.02 3.59
C GLY A 32 -9.08 1.69 2.25
N PHE A 33 -8.99 3.01 2.22
CA PHE A 33 -9.23 3.79 0.99
C PHE A 33 -10.57 3.42 0.36
N ASP A 34 -11.60 3.42 1.17
CA ASP A 34 -12.90 2.88 0.77
C ASP A 34 -14.03 3.85 1.12
N PRO A 35 -14.20 4.90 0.31
CA PRO A 35 -13.40 5.28 -0.86
C PRO A 35 -12.19 6.12 -0.49
N LEU A 36 -11.33 6.35 -1.46
CA LEU A 36 -10.24 7.30 -1.32
C LEU A 36 -10.82 8.72 -1.22
N HIS A 37 -10.36 9.49 -0.24
CA HIS A 37 -10.78 10.88 -0.12
C HIS A 37 -9.55 11.77 0.07
N ILE A 38 -9.79 13.09 0.17
CA ILE A 38 -8.71 14.06 0.16
C ILE A 38 -7.71 13.86 1.30
N GLY A 39 -8.17 13.41 2.46
CA GLY A 39 -7.28 13.16 3.58
C GLY A 39 -6.29 12.03 3.27
N HIS A 40 -6.78 10.98 2.62
CA HIS A 40 -5.93 9.85 2.20
C HIS A 40 -4.93 10.32 1.14
N ALA A 41 -5.40 11.08 0.16
CA ALA A 41 -4.54 11.55 -0.92
C ALA A 41 -3.43 12.44 -0.37
N ARG A 42 -3.74 13.30 0.58
CA ARG A 42 -2.74 14.17 1.21
C ARG A 42 -1.70 13.39 1.99
N CYS A 43 -2.15 12.38 2.73
CA CYS A 43 -1.24 11.53 3.50
C CYS A 43 -0.26 10.79 2.58
N ILE A 44 -0.79 10.22 1.50
CA ILE A 44 0.05 9.52 0.53
C ILE A 44 1.01 10.48 -0.15
N LEU A 45 0.54 11.66 -0.53
CA LEU A 45 1.40 12.66 -1.17
C LEU A 45 2.53 13.09 -0.24
N GLU A 46 2.25 13.34 1.04
CA GLU A 46 3.29 13.67 1.99
C GLU A 46 4.32 12.55 2.12
N THR A 47 3.85 11.32 2.13
CA THR A 47 4.74 10.16 2.19
C THR A 47 5.64 10.10 0.97
N THR A 48 5.08 10.33 -0.22
CA THR A 48 5.88 10.30 -1.45
C THR A 48 6.89 11.45 -1.50
N GLU A 49 6.52 12.60 -0.95
CA GLU A 49 7.45 13.74 -0.90
C GLU A 49 8.62 13.47 0.04
N MET A 50 8.35 12.86 1.19
CA MET A 50 9.42 12.49 2.12
C MET A 50 10.34 11.44 1.50
N ALA A 51 9.76 10.46 0.84
CA ALA A 51 10.55 9.42 0.18
C ALA A 51 11.40 9.99 -0.93
N ASP A 52 10.84 10.89 -1.72
CA ASP A 52 11.56 11.52 -2.82
C ASP A 52 12.78 12.30 -2.32
N ALA A 53 12.62 13.02 -1.21
CA ALA A 53 13.71 13.77 -0.62
C ALA A 53 14.85 12.87 -0.12
N ASP A 54 14.52 11.66 0.31
CA ASP A 54 15.48 10.71 0.86
C ASP A 54 15.97 9.69 -0.17
N GLY A 55 15.50 9.72 -1.39
CA GLY A 55 15.77 8.67 -2.36
C GLY A 55 15.11 7.36 -1.99
N GLY A 56 13.97 7.42 -1.32
CA GLY A 56 13.30 6.25 -0.79
C GLY A 56 12.30 5.62 -1.74
N TYR A 57 11.70 4.53 -1.28
CA TYR A 57 10.75 3.72 -2.03
C TYR A 57 9.42 3.73 -1.28
N VAL A 58 8.31 3.89 -1.99
CA VAL A 58 6.99 4.03 -1.36
C VAL A 58 6.13 2.81 -1.64
N ILE A 59 5.67 2.18 -0.56
CA ILE A 59 4.74 1.06 -0.63
C ILE A 59 3.46 1.46 0.11
N VAL A 60 2.32 1.32 -0.56
CA VAL A 60 1.03 1.56 0.08
C VAL A 60 0.33 0.23 0.30
N VAL A 61 -0.09 -0.01 1.53
CA VAL A 61 -0.81 -1.23 1.90
C VAL A 61 -2.30 -0.91 1.90
N VAL A 62 -3.05 -1.63 1.08
CA VAL A 62 -4.49 -1.48 0.97
C VAL A 62 -5.15 -2.62 1.74
N ASN A 63 -5.99 -2.28 2.71
CA ASN A 63 -6.71 -3.30 3.47
C ASN A 63 -7.68 -4.05 2.57
N GLY A 64 -7.62 -5.37 2.61
CA GLY A 64 -8.45 -6.20 1.73
C GLY A 64 -9.91 -6.21 2.12
N ASP A 65 -10.74 -6.77 1.25
CA ASP A 65 -12.19 -6.82 1.46
C ASP A 65 -12.56 -7.59 2.73
N GLY A 66 -11.84 -8.68 3.01
CA GLY A 66 -12.10 -9.45 4.22
C GLY A 66 -11.83 -8.66 5.48
N PHE A 67 -10.74 -7.89 5.49
CA PHE A 67 -10.41 -7.02 6.60
C PHE A 67 -11.52 -5.98 6.82
N LEU A 68 -11.98 -5.33 5.76
CA LEU A 68 -13.03 -4.32 5.88
C LEU A 68 -14.35 -4.92 6.30
N LYS A 69 -14.65 -6.14 5.87
CA LYS A 69 -15.86 -6.83 6.28
C LYS A 69 -15.84 -7.07 7.79
N ARG A 70 -14.70 -7.49 8.32
CA ARG A 70 -14.57 -7.73 9.78
C ARG A 70 -14.63 -6.42 10.56
N LYS A 71 -14.06 -5.36 10.02
CA LYS A 71 -13.96 -4.09 10.73
C LYS A 71 -15.23 -3.25 10.66
N LYS A 72 -15.89 -3.19 9.50
CA LYS A 72 -17.02 -2.30 9.30
C LYS A 72 -18.19 -2.92 8.55
N GLY A 73 -18.19 -4.23 8.37
CA GLY A 73 -19.33 -4.93 7.76
C GLY A 73 -19.27 -5.11 6.27
N GLY A 74 -18.33 -4.51 5.60
CA GLY A 74 -18.17 -4.67 4.15
C GLY A 74 -17.34 -3.59 3.53
N ALA A 75 -17.06 -3.75 2.25
CA ALA A 75 -16.32 -2.79 1.47
C ALA A 75 -17.25 -2.10 0.49
N PHE A 76 -17.09 -0.78 0.36
CA PHE A 76 -17.82 0.00 -0.62
C PHE A 76 -17.30 -0.27 -2.03
N MET A 77 -15.97 -0.36 -2.17
CA MET A 77 -15.31 -0.67 -3.44
C MET A 77 -14.47 -1.93 -3.29
N PRO A 78 -14.46 -2.81 -4.31
CA PRO A 78 -13.62 -4.00 -4.27
C PRO A 78 -12.14 -3.66 -4.09
N GLU A 79 -11.42 -4.56 -3.44
CA GLU A 79 -10.01 -4.32 -3.14
C GLU A 79 -9.17 -4.08 -4.38
N GLU A 80 -9.47 -4.77 -5.48
CA GLU A 80 -8.72 -4.59 -6.73
C GLU A 80 -8.89 -3.18 -7.28
N GLU A 81 -10.08 -2.62 -7.19
CA GLU A 81 -10.32 -1.26 -7.65
C GLU A 81 -9.65 -0.24 -6.76
N ARG A 82 -9.72 -0.43 -5.45
CA ARG A 82 -9.05 0.47 -4.51
C ARG A 82 -7.54 0.47 -4.74
N ALA A 83 -6.98 -0.71 -4.92
CA ALA A 83 -5.54 -0.84 -5.18
C ALA A 83 -5.14 -0.19 -6.49
N GLU A 84 -5.95 -0.35 -7.52
CA GLU A 84 -5.65 0.24 -8.83
C GLU A 84 -5.65 1.76 -8.76
N ILE A 85 -6.60 2.35 -8.04
CA ILE A 85 -6.65 3.80 -7.86
C ILE A 85 -5.39 4.29 -7.15
N ILE A 86 -5.00 3.61 -6.07
CA ILE A 86 -3.80 3.96 -5.31
C ILE A 86 -2.55 3.82 -6.17
N ALA A 87 -2.49 2.75 -6.97
CA ALA A 87 -1.33 2.51 -7.83
C ALA A 87 -1.14 3.61 -8.87
N GLY A 88 -2.21 4.31 -9.22
CA GLY A 88 -2.14 5.42 -10.18
C GLY A 88 -1.69 6.74 -9.57
N LEU A 89 -1.50 6.82 -8.26
CA LEU A 89 -1.07 8.06 -7.64
C LEU A 89 0.43 8.28 -7.82
N ARG A 90 0.79 9.55 -8.02
CA ARG A 90 2.18 9.92 -8.26
C ARG A 90 3.05 9.52 -7.08
N GLY A 91 4.18 8.92 -7.37
CA GLY A 91 5.20 8.61 -6.37
C GLY A 91 4.99 7.30 -5.63
N VAL A 92 3.87 6.63 -5.85
CA VAL A 92 3.64 5.30 -5.27
C VAL A 92 4.38 4.28 -6.12
N ASP A 93 5.28 3.54 -5.49
CA ASP A 93 6.11 2.59 -6.22
C ASP A 93 5.52 1.19 -6.26
N ALA A 94 4.79 0.81 -5.22
CA ALA A 94 4.14 -0.49 -5.18
C ALA A 94 2.92 -0.44 -4.27
N VAL A 95 1.97 -1.33 -4.53
CA VAL A 95 0.76 -1.47 -3.72
C VAL A 95 0.64 -2.93 -3.29
N LEU A 96 0.37 -3.14 -2.01
CA LEU A 96 0.12 -4.47 -1.46
C LEU A 96 -1.30 -4.52 -0.91
N ILE A 97 -2.08 -5.46 -1.40
CA ILE A 97 -3.39 -5.74 -0.80
C ILE A 97 -3.14 -6.71 0.36
N TRP A 98 -3.49 -6.30 1.56
CA TRP A 98 -3.28 -7.09 2.75
C TRP A 98 -4.61 -7.47 3.37
N ASP A 99 -4.89 -8.75 3.38
CA ASP A 99 -6.13 -9.26 3.95
C ASP A 99 -5.79 -10.42 4.89
N ASP A 100 -5.29 -10.06 6.05
CA ASP A 100 -4.90 -11.06 7.05
C ASP A 100 -6.14 -11.50 7.82
N GLY A 101 -6.50 -12.76 7.67
CA GLY A 101 -7.64 -13.32 8.35
C GLY A 101 -7.54 -13.29 9.87
N THR A 102 -6.33 -13.08 10.40
CA THR A 102 -6.12 -13.01 11.85
C THR A 102 -6.01 -11.58 12.36
N GLN A 103 -6.16 -10.61 11.49
CA GLN A 103 -6.01 -9.21 11.82
C GLN A 103 -7.08 -8.76 12.79
N ASN A 104 -6.68 -8.20 13.90
CA ASN A 104 -7.58 -7.82 14.97
C ASN A 104 -7.62 -6.33 15.26
N VAL A 105 -6.94 -5.56 14.50
CA VAL A 105 -6.87 -4.13 14.76
C VAL A 105 -7.90 -3.36 14.01
#